data_388447f01d6eb34cf0261ec603d63443
#
_entry.id   388447f01d6eb34cf0261ec603d63443
#
_cell.length_a   1.000
_cell.length_b   1.000
_cell.length_c   1.000
_cell.angle_alpha   90.00
_cell.angle_beta   90.00
_cell.angle_gamma   90.00
#
_symmetry.space_group_name_H-M   'P 1'
#
loop_
_entity.id
_entity.type
_entity.pdbx_description
1 polymer ?
#
loop_
_entity_poly.entity_id
_entity_poly.type
_entity_poly.pdbx_seq_one_letter_code
_entity_poly.pdbx_strand_id
1 'polypeptide(L)'
;MLSLGFRHLKVCEAFGIPVYLDWSTIFLALMFLQLDNIVLSLSLAAVLLVSIVLHELGHSLTARCFGCNTKDITLTVIGGCASLERMPYKAWQELLVAAAGPATSFVIGAAMWFAAVALNEGFAAVLLWCGAQLNIGLGLFNLLPGFPMDGGRIFRSLARFFTTRARATYVAMAVGRVFAVLLVVGPLLGVTHIWIIPIGGSFILRALIAWMIWTVGWNEYQLALAEENYRRWTQADFDARVSPPPYEL
;
A
#
# COMPACT_ATOMS: atom_id res chain seq x y z
N MET A 1 5.94 -19.13 14.74
CA MET A 1 6.25 -18.03 13.80
C MET A 1 7.71 -17.66 14.00
N LEU A 2 8.61 -18.18 13.16
CA LEU A 2 10.05 -18.00 13.26
C LEU A 2 10.38 -16.54 12.96
N SER A 3 10.71 -15.75 13.98
CA SER A 3 11.35 -14.47 13.79
C SER A 3 12.79 -14.73 13.35
N LEU A 4 13.00 -14.86 12.06
CA LEU A 4 14.31 -14.66 11.48
C LEU A 4 14.69 -13.21 11.79
N GLY A 5 15.56 -13.03 12.78
CA GLY A 5 16.08 -11.74 13.22
C GLY A 5 16.97 -11.09 12.15
N PHE A 6 16.38 -10.73 11.01
CA PHE A 6 17.01 -9.85 10.05
C PHE A 6 17.01 -8.45 10.66
N ARG A 7 18.21 -7.96 10.98
CA ARG A 7 18.40 -6.63 11.53
C ARG A 7 17.96 -5.60 10.50
N HIS A 8 16.81 -4.95 10.74
CA HIS A 8 16.43 -3.76 9.99
C HIS A 8 17.44 -2.65 10.32
N LEU A 9 18.00 -2.05 9.28
CA LEU A 9 18.91 -0.91 9.44
C LEU A 9 18.07 0.35 9.65
N LYS A 10 18.19 1.02 10.81
CA LYS A 10 17.59 2.36 11.00
C LYS A 10 18.36 3.34 10.13
N VAL A 11 17.69 3.97 9.17
CA VAL A 11 18.30 4.93 8.25
C VAL A 11 18.13 6.35 8.74
N CYS A 12 16.94 6.70 9.17
CA CYS A 12 16.62 8.05 9.64
C CYS A 12 15.39 8.03 10.57
N GLU A 13 15.00 9.22 11.00
CA GLU A 13 13.77 9.45 11.72
C GLU A 13 13.07 10.66 11.11
N ALA A 14 11.81 10.50 10.72
CA ALA A 14 11.00 11.53 10.10
C ALA A 14 9.74 11.78 10.94
N PHE A 15 9.57 13.02 11.42
CA PHE A 15 8.43 13.42 12.27
C PHE A 15 8.25 12.57 13.54
N GLY A 16 9.36 12.06 14.12
CA GLY A 16 9.35 11.17 15.27
C GLY A 16 9.02 9.70 14.94
N ILE A 17 8.99 9.34 13.65
CA ILE A 17 8.76 7.96 13.17
C ILE A 17 10.10 7.41 12.66
N PRO A 18 10.63 6.34 13.25
CA PRO A 18 11.85 5.71 12.77
C PRO A 18 11.62 5.00 11.44
N VAL A 19 12.54 5.18 10.50
CA VAL A 19 12.53 4.56 9.17
C VAL A 19 13.61 3.49 9.12
N TYR A 20 13.21 2.28 8.79
CA TYR A 20 14.06 1.11 8.66
C TYR A 20 14.16 0.63 7.22
N LEU A 21 15.33 0.13 6.87
CA LEU A 21 15.60 -0.54 5.60
C LEU A 21 15.71 -2.05 5.85
N ASP A 22 14.91 -2.81 5.15
CA ASP A 22 15.05 -4.26 5.07
C ASP A 22 16.08 -4.64 3.99
N TRP A 23 16.78 -5.75 4.17
CA TRP A 23 17.76 -6.24 3.20
C TRP A 23 17.17 -6.47 1.81
N SER A 24 15.88 -6.80 1.74
CA SER A 24 15.19 -6.99 0.46
C SER A 24 15.13 -5.72 -0.40
N THR A 25 15.29 -4.54 0.21
CA THR A 25 15.33 -3.25 -0.51
C THR A 25 16.50 -3.16 -1.50
N ILE A 26 17.58 -3.94 -1.27
CA ILE A 26 18.71 -4.03 -2.21
C ILE A 26 18.23 -4.50 -3.58
N PHE A 27 17.28 -5.44 -3.63
CA PHE A 27 16.74 -5.92 -4.91
C PHE A 27 16.00 -4.81 -5.68
N LEU A 28 15.37 -3.88 -4.97
CA LEU A 28 14.74 -2.72 -5.59
C LEU A 28 15.79 -1.82 -6.27
N ALA A 29 16.92 -1.56 -5.60
CA ALA A 29 18.03 -0.80 -6.17
C ALA A 29 18.65 -1.53 -7.37
N LEU A 30 18.81 -2.86 -7.30
CA LEU A 30 19.37 -3.68 -8.38
C LEU A 30 18.51 -3.65 -9.66
N MET A 31 17.20 -3.45 -9.56
CA MET A 31 16.32 -3.30 -10.73
C MET A 31 16.70 -2.10 -11.60
N PHE A 32 17.26 -1.04 -11.02
CA PHE A 32 17.71 0.14 -11.77
C PHE A 32 19.10 -0.01 -12.39
N LEU A 33 19.91 -0.98 -11.97
CA LEU A 33 21.26 -1.20 -12.52
C LEU A 33 21.27 -1.71 -13.96
N GLN A 34 20.12 -1.96 -14.56
CA GLN A 34 19.99 -2.35 -15.96
C GLN A 34 20.03 -1.15 -16.94
N LEU A 35 20.10 0.07 -16.42
CA LEU A 35 20.27 1.27 -17.25
C LEU A 35 21.75 1.45 -17.62
N ASP A 36 22.03 1.93 -18.82
CA ASP A 36 23.41 2.15 -19.32
C ASP A 36 24.20 3.20 -18.49
N ASN A 37 23.49 4.05 -17.75
CA ASN A 37 24.11 5.10 -16.92
C ASN A 37 23.94 4.78 -15.43
N ILE A 38 25.04 4.35 -14.79
CA ILE A 38 25.07 3.99 -13.36
C ILE A 38 24.70 5.15 -12.43
N VAL A 39 25.07 6.40 -12.77
CA VAL A 39 24.74 7.57 -11.94
C VAL A 39 23.25 7.82 -11.98
N LEU A 40 22.63 7.75 -13.15
CA LEU A 40 21.17 7.88 -13.28
C LEU A 40 20.44 6.74 -12.56
N SER A 41 20.93 5.50 -12.69
CA SER A 41 20.38 4.31 -12.03
C SER A 41 20.32 4.48 -10.51
N LEU A 42 21.44 4.82 -9.89
CA LEU A 42 21.53 5.01 -8.45
C LEU A 42 20.72 6.22 -7.97
N SER A 43 20.70 7.30 -8.77
CA SER A 43 19.89 8.49 -8.44
C SER A 43 18.39 8.18 -8.48
N LEU A 44 17.92 7.40 -9.47
CA LEU A 44 16.51 6.99 -9.57
C LEU A 44 16.14 6.01 -8.46
N ALA A 45 17.01 5.09 -8.08
CA ALA A 45 16.80 4.20 -6.94
C ALA A 45 16.64 5.02 -5.64
N ALA A 46 17.50 6.02 -5.41
CA ALA A 46 17.40 6.92 -4.27
C ALA A 46 16.09 7.74 -4.29
N VAL A 47 15.71 8.29 -5.44
CA VAL A 47 14.44 9.01 -5.62
C VAL A 47 13.27 8.10 -5.28
N LEU A 48 13.25 6.85 -5.77
CA LEU A 48 12.16 5.93 -5.47
C LEU A 48 12.08 5.60 -3.98
N LEU A 49 13.21 5.33 -3.31
CA LEU A 49 13.23 5.06 -1.87
C LEU A 49 12.69 6.23 -1.06
N VAL A 50 13.11 7.45 -1.37
CA VAL A 50 12.60 8.66 -0.73
C VAL A 50 11.10 8.83 -1.01
N SER A 51 10.67 8.59 -2.25
CA SER A 51 9.25 8.68 -2.64
C SER A 51 8.38 7.70 -1.88
N ILE A 52 8.85 6.46 -1.68
CA ILE A 52 8.13 5.45 -0.87
C ILE A 52 8.03 5.92 0.58
N VAL A 53 9.12 6.45 1.18
CA VAL A 53 9.06 6.99 2.56
C VAL A 53 8.05 8.12 2.66
N LEU A 54 8.04 9.06 1.71
CA LEU A 54 7.10 10.18 1.71
C LEU A 54 5.65 9.72 1.51
N HIS A 55 5.43 8.71 0.69
CA HIS A 55 4.13 8.05 0.53
C HIS A 55 3.63 7.47 1.86
N GLU A 56 4.46 6.67 2.56
CA GLU A 56 4.12 6.10 3.87
C GLU A 56 3.94 7.17 4.96
N LEU A 57 4.71 8.26 4.88
CA LEU A 57 4.51 9.41 5.76
C LEU A 57 3.15 10.08 5.52
N GLY A 58 2.68 10.14 4.28
CA GLY A 58 1.33 10.60 3.96
C GLY A 58 0.27 9.86 4.75
N HIS A 59 0.31 8.53 4.75
CA HIS A 59 -0.56 7.67 5.55
C HIS A 59 -0.39 7.92 7.06
N SER A 60 0.86 7.91 7.52
CA SER A 60 1.21 7.99 8.94
C SER A 60 0.80 9.31 9.58
N LEU A 61 1.06 10.43 8.90
CA LEU A 61 0.69 11.76 9.39
C LEU A 61 -0.84 11.95 9.39
N THR A 62 -1.52 11.45 8.36
CA THR A 62 -2.99 11.47 8.32
C THR A 62 -3.60 10.60 9.41
N ALA A 63 -3.04 9.41 9.67
CA ALA A 63 -3.48 8.54 10.77
C ALA A 63 -3.29 9.20 12.14
N ARG A 64 -2.18 9.92 12.32
CA ARG A 64 -1.89 10.69 13.55
C ARG A 64 -2.95 11.75 13.84
N CYS A 65 -3.51 12.41 12.81
CA CYS A 65 -4.61 13.36 12.97
C CYS A 65 -5.89 12.71 13.58
N PHE A 66 -6.02 11.39 13.45
CA PHE A 66 -7.10 10.60 14.03
C PHE A 66 -6.71 9.87 15.33
N GLY A 67 -5.56 10.23 15.93
CA GLY A 67 -5.06 9.64 17.16
C GLY A 67 -4.50 8.23 16.99
N CYS A 68 -4.11 7.84 15.77
CA CYS A 68 -3.49 6.57 15.47
C CYS A 68 -2.00 6.78 15.21
N ASN A 69 -1.14 6.36 16.15
CA ASN A 69 0.31 6.52 16.00
C ASN A 69 0.90 5.44 15.11
N THR A 70 2.00 5.80 14.44
CA THR A 70 2.84 4.88 13.66
C THR A 70 4.07 4.54 14.48
N LYS A 71 4.37 3.25 14.64
CA LYS A 71 5.55 2.76 15.38
C LYS A 71 6.82 2.94 14.57
N ASP A 72 6.77 2.53 13.31
CA ASP A 72 7.89 2.56 12.39
C ASP A 72 7.40 2.51 10.93
N ILE A 73 8.30 2.86 10.02
CA ILE A 73 8.15 2.64 8.59
C ILE A 73 9.30 1.73 8.15
N THR A 74 8.98 0.57 7.59
CA THR A 74 9.98 -0.36 7.07
C THR A 74 9.89 -0.43 5.54
N LEU A 75 11.01 -0.15 4.86
CA LEU A 75 11.14 -0.27 3.41
C LEU A 75 11.53 -1.71 3.06
N THR A 76 10.80 -2.31 2.13
CA THR A 76 11.03 -3.67 1.63
C THR A 76 11.06 -3.68 0.10
N VAL A 77 11.42 -4.80 -0.52
CA VAL A 77 11.37 -4.96 -1.99
C VAL A 77 9.97 -4.73 -2.58
N ILE A 78 8.92 -4.95 -1.80
CA ILE A 78 7.52 -4.82 -2.24
C ILE A 78 7.04 -3.36 -2.11
N GLY A 79 7.79 -2.52 -1.38
CA GLY A 79 7.44 -1.14 -1.07
C GLY A 79 7.65 -0.81 0.40
N GLY A 80 7.00 0.26 0.87
CA GLY A 80 6.97 0.65 2.27
C GLY A 80 5.88 -0.09 3.05
N CYS A 81 6.10 -0.22 4.35
CA CYS A 81 5.10 -0.73 5.28
C CYS A 81 5.15 0.11 6.56
N ALA A 82 4.13 0.92 6.79
CA ALA A 82 3.96 1.66 8.04
C ALA A 82 3.26 0.78 9.08
N SER A 83 3.94 0.52 10.18
CA SER A 83 3.40 -0.24 11.31
C SER A 83 2.54 0.67 12.19
N LEU A 84 1.24 0.77 11.91
CA LEU A 84 0.29 1.52 12.74
C LEU A 84 -0.03 0.74 14.02
N GLU A 85 -0.06 1.41 15.18
CA GLU A 85 -0.48 0.79 16.46
C GLU A 85 -1.91 0.27 16.38
N ARG A 86 -2.77 1.02 15.71
CA ARG A 86 -4.17 0.66 15.42
C ARG A 86 -4.65 1.36 14.17
N MET A 87 -5.55 0.72 13.45
CA MET A 87 -6.24 1.34 12.32
C MET A 87 -7.40 2.21 12.80
N PRO A 88 -7.68 3.33 12.12
CA PRO A 88 -8.88 4.12 12.38
C PRO A 88 -10.14 3.25 12.24
N TYR A 89 -11.03 3.38 13.24
CA TYR A 89 -12.24 2.55 13.25
C TYR A 89 -13.31 2.99 12.24
N LYS A 90 -13.45 4.32 12.06
CA LYS A 90 -14.50 4.88 11.19
C LYS A 90 -14.09 4.73 9.71
N ALA A 91 -15.05 4.31 8.87
CA ALA A 91 -14.79 4.09 7.45
C ALA A 91 -14.21 5.32 6.74
N TRP A 92 -14.73 6.52 6.99
CA TRP A 92 -14.25 7.75 6.38
C TRP A 92 -12.81 8.11 6.81
N GLN A 93 -12.41 7.79 8.06
CA GLN A 93 -11.04 8.01 8.52
C GLN A 93 -10.07 7.05 7.82
N GLU A 94 -10.46 5.76 7.72
CA GLU A 94 -9.69 4.76 6.95
C GLU A 94 -9.55 5.19 5.48
N LEU A 95 -10.62 5.72 4.89
CA LEU A 95 -10.61 6.25 3.52
C LEU A 95 -9.56 7.38 3.35
N LEU A 96 -9.59 8.37 4.23
CA LEU A 96 -8.65 9.49 4.18
C LEU A 96 -7.21 9.06 4.40
N VAL A 97 -6.97 8.16 5.36
CA VAL A 97 -5.64 7.59 5.60
C VAL A 97 -5.17 6.85 4.35
N ALA A 98 -5.99 5.97 3.77
CA ALA A 98 -5.61 5.20 2.59
C ALA A 98 -5.38 6.08 1.35
N ALA A 99 -6.13 7.17 1.18
CA ALA A 99 -5.96 8.09 0.06
C ALA A 99 -4.73 9.00 0.20
N ALA A 100 -4.23 9.22 1.43
CA ALA A 100 -3.16 10.18 1.70
C ALA A 100 -1.81 9.79 1.06
N GLY A 101 -1.45 8.50 1.03
CA GLY A 101 -0.23 8.02 0.37
C GLY A 101 -0.23 8.32 -1.13
N PRO A 102 -1.20 7.80 -1.89
CA PRO A 102 -1.32 8.13 -3.32
C PRO A 102 -1.38 9.63 -3.61
N ALA A 103 -2.13 10.42 -2.79
CA ALA A 103 -2.18 11.86 -2.93
C ALA A 103 -0.79 12.50 -2.76
N THR A 104 -0.02 12.08 -1.76
CA THR A 104 1.37 12.53 -1.55
C THR A 104 2.23 12.22 -2.78
N SER A 105 2.14 11.01 -3.32
CA SER A 105 2.89 10.62 -4.53
C SER A 105 2.52 11.48 -5.74
N PHE A 106 1.24 11.79 -5.96
CA PHE A 106 0.82 12.67 -7.06
C PHE A 106 1.30 14.10 -6.88
N VAL A 107 1.28 14.63 -5.65
CA VAL A 107 1.80 15.98 -5.36
C VAL A 107 3.30 16.06 -5.65
N ILE A 108 4.08 15.05 -5.21
CA ILE A 108 5.52 14.98 -5.47
C ILE A 108 5.77 14.82 -6.98
N GLY A 109 5.05 13.93 -7.65
CA GLY A 109 5.15 13.73 -9.08
C GLY A 109 4.87 14.99 -9.87
N ALA A 110 3.82 15.75 -9.52
CA ALA A 110 3.51 17.03 -10.13
C ALA A 110 4.61 18.06 -9.88
N ALA A 111 5.09 18.20 -8.65
CA ALA A 111 6.17 19.13 -8.30
C ALA A 111 7.45 18.83 -9.09
N MET A 112 7.85 17.54 -9.19
CA MET A 112 9.02 17.11 -9.98
C MET A 112 8.81 17.38 -11.48
N TRP A 113 7.60 17.17 -12.00
CA TRP A 113 7.27 17.44 -13.39
C TRP A 113 7.44 18.93 -13.72
N PHE A 114 6.85 19.81 -12.92
CA PHE A 114 6.98 21.25 -13.15
C PHE A 114 8.44 21.73 -13.01
N ALA A 115 9.19 21.18 -12.05
CA ALA A 115 10.61 21.49 -11.90
C ALA A 115 11.44 21.01 -13.10
N ALA A 116 11.14 19.82 -13.64
CA ALA A 116 11.80 19.32 -14.86
C ALA A 116 11.56 20.24 -16.07
N VAL A 117 10.31 20.68 -16.26
CA VAL A 117 9.96 21.62 -17.33
C VAL A 117 10.69 22.95 -17.15
N ALA A 118 10.80 23.47 -15.91
CA ALA A 118 11.49 24.73 -15.65
C ALA A 118 13.01 24.67 -15.90
N LEU A 119 13.64 23.50 -15.68
CA LEU A 119 15.07 23.30 -15.96
C LEU A 119 15.36 23.07 -17.45
N ASN A 120 14.36 22.64 -18.22
CA ASN A 120 14.36 22.39 -19.65
C ASN A 120 15.34 21.29 -20.10
N GLU A 121 16.63 21.33 -19.73
CA GLU A 121 17.66 20.39 -20.16
C GLU A 121 18.62 20.00 -19.04
N GLY A 122 19.43 18.96 -19.28
CA GLY A 122 20.48 18.49 -18.40
C GLY A 122 20.08 17.31 -17.51
N PHE A 123 21.07 16.78 -16.80
CA PHE A 123 20.89 15.61 -15.93
C PHE A 123 19.79 15.79 -14.88
N ALA A 124 19.71 16.96 -14.26
CA ALA A 124 18.71 17.26 -13.25
C ALA A 124 17.28 17.25 -13.85
N ALA A 125 17.09 17.80 -15.05
CA ALA A 125 15.80 17.76 -15.74
C ALA A 125 15.35 16.33 -16.04
N VAL A 126 16.26 15.49 -16.56
CA VAL A 126 15.99 14.07 -16.82
C VAL A 126 15.67 13.32 -15.53
N LEU A 127 16.44 13.52 -14.46
CA LEU A 127 16.22 12.89 -13.17
C LEU A 127 14.84 13.27 -12.58
N LEU A 128 14.47 14.54 -12.62
CA LEU A 128 13.19 15.03 -12.15
C LEU A 128 12.04 14.52 -13.00
N TRP A 129 12.19 14.48 -14.31
CA TRP A 129 11.19 13.92 -15.22
C TRP A 129 10.94 12.44 -14.95
N CYS A 130 12.01 11.63 -14.84
CA CYS A 130 11.90 10.22 -14.49
C CYS A 130 11.32 10.04 -13.06
N GLY A 131 11.74 10.86 -12.10
CA GLY A 131 11.20 10.85 -10.75
C GLY A 131 9.71 11.19 -10.68
N ALA A 132 9.25 12.11 -11.54
CA ALA A 132 7.83 12.41 -11.70
C ALA A 132 7.04 11.18 -12.17
N GLN A 133 7.54 10.47 -13.19
CA GLN A 133 6.93 9.24 -13.69
C GLN A 133 6.88 8.14 -12.62
N LEU A 134 7.97 7.98 -11.85
CA LEU A 134 8.02 7.03 -10.73
C LEU A 134 6.96 7.33 -9.66
N ASN A 135 6.79 8.60 -9.28
CA ASN A 135 5.79 9.00 -8.29
C ASN A 135 4.36 8.87 -8.79
N ILE A 136 4.09 9.26 -10.04
CA ILE A 136 2.78 9.04 -10.67
C ILE A 136 2.48 7.54 -10.75
N GLY A 137 3.46 6.74 -11.19
CA GLY A 137 3.34 5.28 -11.24
C GLY A 137 3.08 4.66 -9.87
N LEU A 138 3.80 5.10 -8.83
CA LEU A 138 3.61 4.67 -7.44
C LEU A 138 2.19 4.96 -6.95
N GLY A 139 1.69 6.17 -7.20
CA GLY A 139 0.33 6.56 -6.84
C GLY A 139 -0.73 5.75 -7.58
N LEU A 140 -0.60 5.60 -8.90
CA LEU A 140 -1.53 4.82 -9.73
C LEU A 140 -1.52 3.33 -9.36
N PHE A 141 -0.34 2.74 -9.12
CA PHE A 141 -0.22 1.35 -8.70
C PHE A 141 -0.91 1.12 -7.35
N ASN A 142 -0.72 2.03 -6.39
CA ASN A 142 -1.38 1.94 -5.09
C ASN A 142 -2.89 2.22 -5.14
N LEU A 143 -3.42 2.85 -6.19
CA LEU A 143 -4.87 3.00 -6.39
C LEU A 143 -5.55 1.79 -7.01
N LEU A 144 -4.80 0.73 -7.39
CA LEU A 144 -5.42 -0.52 -7.87
C LEU A 144 -6.37 -1.09 -6.81
N PRO A 145 -7.61 -1.46 -7.21
CA PRO A 145 -8.65 -1.88 -6.26
C PRO A 145 -8.42 -3.32 -5.79
N GLY A 146 -7.41 -3.55 -4.95
CA GLY A 146 -7.08 -4.86 -4.39
C GLY A 146 -6.03 -4.74 -3.28
N PHE A 147 -6.00 -5.70 -2.34
CA PHE A 147 -4.96 -5.78 -1.33
C PHE A 147 -3.69 -6.38 -1.92
N PRO A 148 -2.49 -5.93 -1.50
CA PRO A 148 -2.21 -5.03 -0.37
C PRO A 148 -2.27 -3.54 -0.67
N MET A 149 -2.63 -3.11 -1.88
CA MET A 149 -2.59 -1.72 -2.30
C MET A 149 -3.62 -0.86 -1.55
N ASP A 150 -3.38 0.45 -1.52
CA ASP A 150 -4.27 1.42 -0.85
C ASP A 150 -5.65 1.47 -1.51
N GLY A 151 -5.72 1.25 -2.83
CA GLY A 151 -6.98 1.13 -3.56
C GLY A 151 -7.91 0.06 -2.99
N GLY A 152 -7.37 -1.05 -2.50
CA GLY A 152 -8.16 -2.07 -1.78
C GLY A 152 -8.74 -1.55 -0.47
N ARG A 153 -7.97 -0.75 0.29
CA ARG A 153 -8.44 -0.10 1.53
C ARG A 153 -9.46 1.00 1.23
N ILE A 154 -9.22 1.82 0.20
CA ILE A 154 -10.16 2.83 -0.30
C ILE A 154 -11.48 2.17 -0.68
N PHE A 155 -11.42 1.12 -1.48
CA PHE A 155 -12.59 0.37 -1.92
C PHE A 155 -13.35 -0.24 -0.73
N ARG A 156 -12.65 -0.91 0.19
CA ARG A 156 -13.22 -1.41 1.45
C ARG A 156 -13.92 -0.31 2.22
N SER A 157 -13.26 0.84 2.40
CA SER A 157 -13.79 1.97 3.16
C SER A 157 -15.08 2.52 2.54
N LEU A 158 -15.13 2.66 1.22
CA LEU A 158 -16.33 3.07 0.49
C LEU A 158 -17.45 2.03 0.62
N ALA A 159 -17.14 0.75 0.44
CA ALA A 159 -18.12 -0.33 0.58
C ALA A 159 -18.70 -0.43 2.00
N ARG A 160 -17.92 -0.06 3.03
CA ARG A 160 -18.35 -0.05 4.44
C ARG A 160 -19.45 0.95 4.77
N PHE A 161 -19.73 1.93 3.91
CA PHE A 161 -20.90 2.78 4.06
C PHE A 161 -22.21 2.02 3.81
N PHE A 162 -22.14 0.88 3.10
CA PHE A 162 -23.32 0.09 2.67
C PHE A 162 -23.35 -1.31 3.27
N THR A 163 -22.23 -1.80 3.85
CA THR A 163 -22.15 -3.17 4.33
C THR A 163 -21.16 -3.32 5.51
N THR A 164 -21.05 -4.54 6.06
CA THR A 164 -20.11 -4.84 7.15
C THR A 164 -18.65 -4.84 6.67
N ARG A 165 -17.69 -4.71 7.62
CA ARG A 165 -16.26 -4.70 7.30
C ARG A 165 -15.84 -6.00 6.62
N ALA A 166 -16.29 -7.16 7.09
CA ALA A 166 -15.94 -8.44 6.50
C ALA A 166 -16.46 -8.58 5.06
N ARG A 167 -17.71 -8.19 4.79
CA ARG A 167 -18.27 -8.21 3.43
C ARG A 167 -17.56 -7.25 2.50
N ALA A 168 -17.29 -6.01 2.96
CA ALA A 168 -16.52 -5.02 2.19
C ALA A 168 -15.12 -5.52 1.84
N THR A 169 -14.44 -6.16 2.80
CA THR A 169 -13.11 -6.75 2.58
C THR A 169 -13.17 -7.93 1.61
N TYR A 170 -14.22 -8.77 1.71
CA TYR A 170 -14.42 -9.87 0.76
C TYR A 170 -14.56 -9.38 -0.68
N VAL A 171 -15.36 -8.33 -0.91
CA VAL A 171 -15.55 -7.76 -2.26
C VAL A 171 -14.23 -7.14 -2.76
N ALA A 172 -13.52 -6.38 -1.92
CA ALA A 172 -12.21 -5.83 -2.29
C ALA A 172 -11.19 -6.92 -2.64
N MET A 173 -11.16 -8.01 -1.87
CA MET A 173 -10.35 -9.20 -2.17
C MET A 173 -10.75 -9.84 -3.50
N ALA A 174 -12.05 -10.02 -3.75
CA ALA A 174 -12.55 -10.63 -5.00
C ALA A 174 -12.15 -9.80 -6.22
N VAL A 175 -12.29 -8.47 -6.15
CA VAL A 175 -11.85 -7.54 -7.20
C VAL A 175 -10.34 -7.64 -7.40
N GLY A 176 -9.55 -7.64 -6.31
CA GLY A 176 -8.10 -7.84 -6.38
C GLY A 176 -7.70 -9.15 -7.07
N ARG A 177 -8.42 -10.25 -6.82
CA ARG A 177 -8.19 -11.54 -7.50
C ARG A 177 -8.45 -11.49 -8.99
N VAL A 178 -9.50 -10.78 -9.42
CA VAL A 178 -9.74 -10.54 -10.86
C VAL A 178 -8.55 -9.81 -11.48
N PHE A 179 -8.03 -8.76 -10.81
CA PHE A 179 -6.83 -8.06 -11.26
C PHE A 179 -5.59 -8.98 -11.30
N ALA A 180 -5.40 -9.82 -10.30
CA ALA A 180 -4.31 -10.78 -10.26
C ALA A 180 -4.35 -11.75 -11.46
N VAL A 181 -5.54 -12.26 -11.79
CA VAL A 181 -5.73 -13.11 -12.99
C VAL A 181 -5.47 -12.33 -14.27
N LEU A 182 -6.00 -11.13 -14.43
CA LEU A 182 -5.77 -10.29 -15.59
C LEU A 182 -4.29 -9.93 -15.77
N LEU A 183 -3.55 -9.72 -14.68
CA LEU A 183 -2.12 -9.43 -14.71
C LEU A 183 -1.29 -10.57 -15.29
N VAL A 184 -1.69 -11.83 -15.04
CA VAL A 184 -0.98 -13.02 -15.52
C VAL A 184 -1.46 -13.45 -16.91
N VAL A 185 -2.79 -13.54 -17.09
CA VAL A 185 -3.42 -14.09 -18.30
C VAL A 185 -3.55 -13.04 -19.41
N GLY A 186 -3.78 -11.76 -19.04
CA GLY A 186 -4.01 -10.69 -20.00
C GLY A 186 -2.95 -10.59 -21.11
N PRO A 187 -1.65 -10.59 -20.81
CA PRO A 187 -0.60 -10.55 -21.84
C PRO A 187 -0.59 -11.77 -22.76
N LEU A 188 -1.01 -12.94 -22.28
CA LEU A 188 -1.14 -14.15 -23.11
C LEU A 188 -2.29 -14.01 -24.11
N LEU A 189 -3.27 -13.15 -23.83
CA LEU A 189 -4.40 -12.82 -24.69
C LEU A 189 -4.15 -11.54 -25.53
N GLY A 190 -2.92 -11.02 -25.53
CA GLY A 190 -2.56 -9.82 -26.27
C GLY A 190 -2.93 -8.49 -25.57
N VAL A 191 -3.42 -8.54 -24.33
CA VAL A 191 -3.68 -7.34 -23.54
C VAL A 191 -2.35 -6.82 -23.00
N THR A 192 -1.89 -5.69 -23.50
CA THR A 192 -0.60 -5.08 -23.10
C THR A 192 -0.75 -4.04 -22.01
N HIS A 193 -1.97 -3.59 -21.75
CA HIS A 193 -2.27 -2.58 -20.74
C HIS A 193 -3.55 -2.95 -19.99
N ILE A 194 -3.56 -2.75 -18.67
CA ILE A 194 -4.77 -2.69 -17.86
C ILE A 194 -4.95 -1.24 -17.47
N TRP A 195 -5.97 -0.60 -18.04
CA TRP A 195 -6.18 0.83 -17.92
C TRP A 195 -4.98 1.62 -18.48
N ILE A 196 -4.38 2.49 -17.66
CA ILE A 196 -3.20 3.31 -18.00
C ILE A 196 -1.89 2.56 -17.66
N ILE A 197 -1.98 1.42 -16.97
CA ILE A 197 -0.82 0.68 -16.47
C ILE A 197 -0.36 -0.33 -17.52
N PRO A 198 0.86 -0.19 -18.04
CA PRO A 198 1.41 -1.21 -18.95
C PRO A 198 1.64 -2.52 -18.15
N ILE A 199 1.08 -3.62 -18.66
CA ILE A 199 1.31 -4.96 -18.11
C ILE A 199 2.57 -5.57 -18.72
N GLY A 200 3.55 -4.73 -19.04
CA GLY A 200 4.85 -5.16 -19.52
C GLY A 200 5.67 -5.84 -18.42
N GLY A 201 6.82 -6.37 -18.79
CA GLY A 201 7.78 -6.95 -17.86
C GLY A 201 7.77 -8.47 -17.78
N SER A 202 8.62 -9.02 -16.90
CA SER A 202 8.84 -10.45 -16.73
C SER A 202 7.56 -11.16 -16.28
N PHE A 203 7.28 -12.32 -16.86
CA PHE A 203 6.21 -13.22 -16.41
C PHE A 203 6.35 -13.58 -14.93
N ILE A 204 7.58 -13.80 -14.46
CA ILE A 204 7.87 -14.14 -13.05
C ILE A 204 7.45 -13.00 -12.13
N LEU A 205 7.77 -11.76 -12.47
CA LEU A 205 7.39 -10.59 -11.65
C LEU A 205 5.87 -10.46 -11.57
N ARG A 206 5.15 -10.62 -12.67
CA ARG A 206 3.68 -10.58 -12.69
C ARG A 206 3.06 -11.70 -11.86
N ALA A 207 3.61 -12.91 -11.96
CA ALA A 207 3.16 -14.05 -11.17
C ALA A 207 3.40 -13.83 -9.66
N LEU A 208 4.52 -13.23 -9.27
CA LEU A 208 4.81 -12.88 -7.88
C LEU A 208 3.84 -11.81 -7.35
N ILE A 209 3.57 -10.76 -8.13
CA ILE A 209 2.59 -9.73 -7.75
C ILE A 209 1.19 -10.33 -7.62
N ALA A 210 0.78 -11.16 -8.56
CA ALA A 210 -0.52 -11.84 -8.52
C ALA A 210 -0.64 -12.77 -7.31
N TRP A 211 0.39 -13.52 -6.99
CA TRP A 211 0.45 -14.37 -5.80
C TRP A 211 0.36 -13.55 -4.51
N MET A 212 1.06 -12.41 -4.45
CA MET A 212 0.99 -11.49 -3.32
C MET A 212 -0.42 -10.93 -3.14
N ILE A 213 -1.06 -10.44 -4.21
CA ILE A 213 -2.45 -9.94 -4.16
C ILE A 213 -3.39 -11.03 -3.64
N TRP A 214 -3.21 -12.25 -4.10
CA TRP A 214 -4.02 -13.40 -3.72
C TRP A 214 -3.91 -13.74 -2.23
N THR A 215 -2.68 -13.84 -1.74
CA THR A 215 -2.39 -14.26 -0.36
C THR A 215 -2.70 -13.15 0.65
N VAL A 216 -2.28 -11.92 0.38
CA VAL A 216 -2.53 -10.78 1.30
C VAL A 216 -4.02 -10.45 1.34
N GLY A 217 -4.72 -10.46 0.20
CA GLY A 217 -6.16 -10.25 0.16
C GLY A 217 -6.93 -11.28 0.99
N TRP A 218 -6.53 -12.54 0.95
CA TRP A 218 -7.11 -13.59 1.78
C TRP A 218 -6.87 -13.35 3.28
N ASN A 219 -5.64 -12.99 3.66
CA ASN A 219 -5.30 -12.73 5.05
C ASN A 219 -6.08 -11.52 5.61
N GLU A 220 -6.22 -10.44 4.83
CA GLU A 220 -7.02 -9.27 5.22
C GLU A 220 -8.50 -9.64 5.44
N TYR A 221 -9.06 -10.50 4.58
CA TYR A 221 -10.43 -11.00 4.76
C TYR A 221 -10.58 -11.83 6.02
N GLN A 222 -9.65 -12.75 6.29
CA GLN A 222 -9.69 -13.59 7.50
C GLN A 222 -9.59 -12.74 8.78
N LEU A 223 -8.73 -11.71 8.79
CA LEU A 223 -8.62 -10.78 9.90
C LEU A 223 -9.93 -10.00 10.11
N ALA A 224 -10.53 -9.49 9.04
CA ALA A 224 -11.79 -8.75 9.13
C ALA A 224 -12.95 -9.63 9.62
N LEU A 225 -12.98 -10.90 9.21
CA LEU A 225 -13.97 -11.88 9.65
C LEU A 225 -13.78 -12.24 11.13
N ALA A 226 -12.54 -12.45 11.57
CA ALA A 226 -12.21 -12.74 12.96
C ALA A 226 -12.61 -11.57 13.89
N GLU A 227 -12.32 -10.32 13.49
CA GLU A 227 -12.75 -9.14 14.23
C GLU A 227 -14.29 -9.04 14.35
N GLU A 228 -15.02 -9.31 13.27
CA GLU A 228 -16.48 -9.25 13.28
C GLU A 228 -17.07 -10.36 14.17
N ASN A 229 -16.52 -11.57 14.12
CA ASN A 229 -16.94 -12.69 14.95
C ASN A 229 -16.64 -12.41 16.45
N TYR A 230 -15.47 -11.86 16.76
CA TYR A 230 -15.11 -11.49 18.13
C TYR A 230 -16.07 -10.44 18.71
N ARG A 231 -16.44 -9.44 17.92
CA ARG A 231 -17.41 -8.41 18.35
C ARG A 231 -18.79 -9.00 18.59
N ARG A 232 -19.25 -9.88 17.70
CA ARG A 232 -20.56 -10.55 17.88
C ARG A 232 -20.56 -11.39 19.15
N TRP A 233 -19.46 -12.09 19.42
CA TRP A 233 -19.31 -12.89 20.63
C TRP A 233 -19.32 -12.02 21.89
N THR A 234 -18.54 -10.94 21.92
CA THR A 234 -18.50 -10.03 23.08
C THR A 234 -19.83 -9.32 23.31
N GLN A 235 -20.56 -8.96 22.27
CA GLN A 235 -21.88 -8.38 22.39
C GLN A 235 -22.88 -9.40 22.94
N ALA A 236 -22.88 -10.62 22.44
CA ALA A 236 -23.76 -11.69 22.90
C ALA A 236 -23.49 -12.06 24.37
N ASP A 237 -22.20 -12.11 24.79
CA ASP A 237 -21.83 -12.35 26.17
C ASP A 237 -22.27 -11.20 27.10
N PHE A 238 -22.14 -9.95 26.63
CA PHE A 238 -22.65 -8.78 27.36
C PHE A 238 -24.18 -8.82 27.49
N ASP A 239 -24.90 -9.06 26.40
CA ASP A 239 -26.36 -9.11 26.39
C ASP A 239 -26.87 -10.24 27.31
N ALA A 240 -26.20 -11.40 27.30
CA ALA A 240 -26.54 -12.52 28.20
C ALA A 240 -26.34 -12.20 29.69
N ARG A 241 -25.37 -11.33 30.01
CA ARG A 241 -25.12 -10.91 31.43
C ARG A 241 -26.04 -9.78 31.91
N VAL A 242 -26.49 -8.93 31.00
CA VAL A 242 -27.31 -7.74 31.29
C VAL A 242 -28.81 -8.02 31.15
N SER A 243 -29.20 -9.00 30.32
CA SER A 243 -30.60 -9.42 30.22
C SER A 243 -31.04 -10.10 31.50
N PRO A 244 -32.10 -9.61 32.21
CA PRO A 244 -32.63 -10.34 33.36
C PRO A 244 -33.06 -11.74 32.88
N PRO A 245 -32.93 -12.77 33.76
CA PRO A 245 -33.43 -14.10 33.43
C PRO A 245 -34.91 -14.01 33.05
N PRO A 246 -35.40 -14.79 32.10
CA PRO A 246 -36.81 -14.81 31.79
C PRO A 246 -37.55 -15.17 33.04
N TYR A 247 -38.44 -14.28 33.50
CA TYR A 247 -39.27 -14.57 34.62
C TYR A 247 -40.17 -15.77 34.19
N GLU A 248 -39.94 -16.89 34.86
CA GLU A 248 -40.92 -17.98 34.82
C GLU A 248 -42.20 -17.44 35.45
N LEU A 249 -43.24 -17.23 34.67
CA LEU A 249 -44.58 -16.94 35.11
C LEU A 249 -45.31 -18.25 35.50
#